data_e447aa850c5568a7c5815438faa3dffc
#
_entry.id   e447aa850c5568a7c5815438faa3dffc
#
_cell.length_a   1.000
_cell.length_b   1.000
_cell.length_c   1.000
_cell.angle_alpha   90.00
_cell.angle_beta   90.00
_cell.angle_gamma   90.00
#
_symmetry.space_group_name_H-M   'P 1'
#
loop_
_entity.id
_entity.type
_entity.pdbx_description
1 polymer ?
#
loop_
_entity_poly.entity_id
_entity_poly.type
_entity_poly.pdbx_seq_one_letter_code
_entity_poly.pdbx_strand_id
1 'polypeptide(L)'
;MKHLFITILLLLPLCRMLAQEREYVIVVHGGAGAMENLEDDKEKSTLYYAALDSALSIGNAILDAGGEGPEAVMAVVNYFENNPLFNAGKGATCTSTGTFELDASIMEGKDLTAGAVAGLKTVKNPINAAYAVKNKTPHVMLAGEGADRFAKSQGLEIVDNMYFATPKTLKWIEDLKKESKKNGTVGCVVLDKQGNLTAGTSTGGMFKKQWGRVGDSPVIGAGTYADNEGCAVSCTGHGAVSYTHLR
;
A
#
# COMPACT_ATOMS: atom_id res chain seq x y z
N MET A 1 -27.74 41.93 35.08
CA MET A 1 -27.90 41.08 33.88
C MET A 1 -27.01 41.46 32.70
N LYS A 2 -26.67 42.72 32.42
CA LYS A 2 -25.84 43.14 31.28
C LYS A 2 -24.36 42.67 31.39
N HIS A 3 -23.81 42.54 32.59
CA HIS A 3 -22.40 42.09 32.79
C HIS A 3 -22.20 40.58 32.62
N LEU A 4 -23.23 39.75 32.80
CA LEU A 4 -23.13 38.31 32.65
C LEU A 4 -23.04 37.87 31.16
N PHE A 5 -23.71 38.62 30.27
CA PHE A 5 -23.64 38.37 28.82
C PHE A 5 -22.30 38.66 28.17
N ILE A 6 -21.59 39.68 28.67
CA ILE A 6 -20.24 40.07 28.16
C ILE A 6 -19.18 39.04 28.54
N THR A 7 -19.30 38.42 29.73
CA THR A 7 -18.35 37.41 30.21
C THR A 7 -18.45 36.09 29.41
N ILE A 8 -19.68 35.68 29.02
CA ILE A 8 -19.91 34.49 28.20
C ILE A 8 -19.42 34.69 26.76
N LEU A 9 -19.56 35.90 26.21
CA LEU A 9 -19.11 36.22 24.85
C LEU A 9 -17.57 36.24 24.71
N LEU A 10 -16.84 36.54 25.80
CA LEU A 10 -15.35 36.54 25.84
C LEU A 10 -14.76 35.13 26.05
N LEU A 11 -15.53 34.17 26.57
CA LEU A 11 -15.08 32.78 26.76
C LEU A 11 -15.17 31.93 25.49
N LEU A 12 -16.04 32.28 24.55
CA LEU A 12 -16.23 31.56 23.28
C LEU A 12 -14.97 31.55 22.37
N PRO A 13 -14.21 32.62 22.20
CA PRO A 13 -12.97 32.57 21.41
C PRO A 13 -11.82 31.84 22.13
N LEU A 14 -11.80 31.81 23.48
CA LEU A 14 -10.76 31.10 24.25
C LEU A 14 -10.88 29.57 24.11
N CYS A 15 -12.10 29.02 23.98
CA CYS A 15 -12.29 27.60 23.73
C CYS A 15 -11.82 27.15 22.34
N ARG A 16 -11.73 28.03 21.36
CA ARG A 16 -11.18 27.72 20.04
C ARG A 16 -9.64 27.70 20.01
N MET A 17 -8.97 28.35 20.96
CA MET A 17 -7.51 28.39 21.05
C MET A 17 -6.90 27.13 21.68
N LEU A 18 -7.70 26.22 22.22
CA LEU A 18 -7.25 24.95 22.82
C LEU A 18 -7.57 23.72 21.97
N ALA A 19 -7.94 23.90 20.71
CA ALA A 19 -7.94 22.79 19.76
C ALA A 19 -6.49 22.43 19.49
N GLN A 20 -5.95 21.51 20.26
CA GLN A 20 -4.66 20.88 19.98
C GLN A 20 -4.74 20.31 18.58
N GLU A 21 -3.93 20.84 17.65
CA GLU A 21 -3.80 20.23 16.33
C GLU A 21 -3.36 18.78 16.56
N ARG A 22 -4.18 17.84 16.13
CA ARG A 22 -3.80 16.43 16.21
C ARG A 22 -2.63 16.22 15.25
N GLU A 23 -1.56 15.70 15.78
CA GLU A 23 -0.44 15.25 14.97
C GLU A 23 -0.85 14.00 14.18
N TYR A 24 -0.25 13.83 13.03
CA TYR A 24 -0.39 12.60 12.25
C TYR A 24 0.88 11.75 12.36
N VAL A 25 0.77 10.48 12.00
CA VAL A 25 1.90 9.56 11.90
C VAL A 25 1.82 8.83 10.56
N ILE A 26 2.96 8.72 9.88
CA ILE A 26 3.09 7.91 8.67
C ILE A 26 4.29 6.97 8.80
N VAL A 27 4.08 5.71 8.48
CA VAL A 27 5.12 4.68 8.44
C VAL A 27 5.06 3.95 7.11
N VAL A 28 6.23 3.75 6.49
CA VAL A 28 6.34 3.05 5.22
C VAL A 28 7.36 1.91 5.30
N HIS A 29 7.18 0.90 4.46
CA HIS A 29 8.20 -0.13 4.24
C HIS A 29 8.34 -0.48 2.76
N GLY A 30 9.55 -0.78 2.33
CA GLY A 30 9.90 -1.17 0.97
C GLY A 30 10.08 -2.69 0.78
N GLY A 31 9.71 -3.49 1.78
CA GLY A 31 9.78 -4.95 1.72
C GLY A 31 10.97 -5.57 2.44
N ALA A 32 10.82 -6.83 2.87
CA ALA A 32 11.84 -7.57 3.63
C ALA A 32 12.94 -8.19 2.76
N GLY A 33 12.74 -8.34 1.45
CA GLY A 33 13.63 -9.13 0.58
C GLY A 33 14.84 -8.37 0.03
N ALA A 34 14.87 -7.05 0.13
CA ALA A 34 15.96 -6.23 -0.41
C ALA A 34 17.11 -6.00 0.59
N MET A 35 16.91 -6.32 1.87
CA MET A 35 17.79 -5.95 2.99
C MET A 35 19.05 -6.82 3.10
N GLU A 36 19.02 -8.05 2.59
CA GLU A 36 20.24 -8.88 2.56
C GLU A 36 21.26 -8.22 1.62
N ASN A 37 22.34 -7.66 2.17
CA ASN A 37 23.46 -6.96 1.51
C ASN A 37 23.25 -5.46 1.19
N LEU A 38 22.27 -4.77 1.77
CA LEU A 38 22.20 -3.30 1.63
C LEU A 38 23.34 -2.60 2.38
N GLU A 39 23.83 -3.20 3.48
CA GLU A 39 24.96 -2.65 4.25
C GLU A 39 26.26 -2.69 3.44
N ASP A 40 26.43 -3.68 2.55
CA ASP A 40 27.62 -3.87 1.73
C ASP A 40 27.58 -3.08 0.40
N ASP A 41 26.38 -2.62 -0.04
CA ASP A 41 26.17 -1.91 -1.31
C ASP A 41 25.64 -0.49 -1.04
N LYS A 42 26.56 0.44 -0.83
CA LYS A 42 26.23 1.85 -0.50
C LYS A 42 25.43 2.56 -1.61
N GLU A 43 25.69 2.28 -2.87
CA GLU A 43 24.98 2.90 -3.99
C GLU A 43 23.51 2.45 -3.99
N LYS A 44 23.29 1.16 -3.90
CA LYS A 44 21.95 0.57 -3.83
C LYS A 44 21.20 1.03 -2.57
N SER A 45 21.86 1.05 -1.42
CA SER A 45 21.31 1.54 -0.15
C SER A 45 20.84 2.99 -0.28
N THR A 46 21.65 3.86 -0.88
CA THR A 46 21.30 5.27 -1.11
C THR A 46 20.05 5.42 -1.98
N LEU A 47 19.90 4.61 -3.04
CA LEU A 47 18.70 4.64 -3.89
C LEU A 47 17.43 4.22 -3.13
N TYR A 48 17.50 3.18 -2.28
CA TYR A 48 16.34 2.76 -1.48
C TYR A 48 15.97 3.82 -0.44
N TYR A 49 16.93 4.39 0.30
CA TYR A 49 16.65 5.44 1.27
C TYR A 49 16.06 6.69 0.60
N ALA A 50 16.59 7.14 -0.52
CA ALA A 50 16.05 8.27 -1.26
C ALA A 50 14.61 8.01 -1.75
N ALA A 51 14.29 6.77 -2.14
CA ALA A 51 12.94 6.40 -2.52
C ALA A 51 11.98 6.35 -1.33
N LEU A 52 12.41 5.85 -0.17
CA LEU A 52 11.61 5.88 1.06
C LEU A 52 11.35 7.32 1.53
N ASP A 53 12.37 8.19 1.50
CA ASP A 53 12.23 9.62 1.83
C ASP A 53 11.25 10.32 0.88
N SER A 54 11.30 10.00 -0.42
CA SER A 54 10.35 10.54 -1.40
C SER A 54 8.91 10.09 -1.10
N ALA A 55 8.72 8.82 -0.76
CA ALA A 55 7.42 8.28 -0.37
C ALA A 55 6.86 8.96 0.88
N LEU A 56 7.70 9.12 1.92
CA LEU A 56 7.34 9.86 3.14
C LEU A 56 7.00 11.32 2.85
N SER A 57 7.77 11.99 1.98
CA SER A 57 7.52 13.38 1.60
C SER A 57 6.16 13.55 0.90
N ILE A 58 5.76 12.60 0.05
CA ILE A 58 4.46 12.59 -0.62
C ILE A 58 3.33 12.47 0.40
N GLY A 59 3.42 11.49 1.31
CA GLY A 59 2.40 11.27 2.33
C GLY A 59 2.31 12.44 3.32
N ASN A 60 3.46 12.97 3.77
CA ASN A 60 3.53 14.12 4.66
C ASN A 60 2.86 15.35 4.04
N ALA A 61 3.11 15.65 2.77
CA ALA A 61 2.52 16.82 2.11
C ALA A 61 0.97 16.76 2.09
N ILE A 62 0.40 15.57 1.92
CA ILE A 62 -1.05 15.35 1.97
C ILE A 62 -1.59 15.56 3.39
N LEU A 63 -0.93 14.94 4.38
CA LEU A 63 -1.37 14.97 5.78
C LEU A 63 -1.18 16.37 6.40
N ASP A 64 -0.11 17.09 6.04
CA ASP A 64 0.12 18.48 6.44
C ASP A 64 -0.98 19.41 5.92
N ALA A 65 -1.43 19.18 4.70
CA ALA A 65 -2.55 19.90 4.10
C ALA A 65 -3.93 19.55 4.71
N GLY A 66 -3.98 18.59 5.65
CA GLY A 66 -5.22 18.11 6.27
C GLY A 66 -5.94 17.01 5.49
N GLY A 67 -5.27 16.39 4.51
CA GLY A 67 -5.79 15.25 3.76
C GLY A 67 -6.01 14.02 4.66
N GLU A 68 -6.84 13.10 4.18
CA GLU A 68 -7.22 11.89 4.92
C GLU A 68 -6.22 10.74 4.71
N GLY A 69 -6.22 9.79 5.65
CA GLY A 69 -5.35 8.62 5.62
C GLY A 69 -5.38 7.82 4.31
N PRO A 70 -6.56 7.50 3.74
CA PRO A 70 -6.64 6.78 2.46
C PRO A 70 -5.96 7.50 1.30
N GLU A 71 -6.06 8.83 1.23
CA GLU A 71 -5.42 9.65 0.20
C GLU A 71 -3.89 9.54 0.30
N ALA A 72 -3.35 9.70 1.50
CA ALA A 72 -1.92 9.58 1.77
C ALA A 72 -1.40 8.17 1.47
N VAL A 73 -2.10 7.12 1.94
CA VAL A 73 -1.74 5.72 1.69
C VAL A 73 -1.73 5.41 0.19
N MET A 74 -2.77 5.81 -0.54
CA MET A 74 -2.82 5.57 -1.99
C MET A 74 -1.69 6.30 -2.73
N ALA A 75 -1.42 7.55 -2.41
CA ALA A 75 -0.36 8.32 -3.06
C ALA A 75 1.02 7.69 -2.83
N VAL A 76 1.30 7.26 -1.60
CA VAL A 76 2.56 6.61 -1.23
C VAL A 76 2.70 5.24 -1.91
N VAL A 77 1.67 4.40 -1.87
CA VAL A 77 1.73 3.08 -2.50
C VAL A 77 1.79 3.21 -4.03
N ASN A 78 1.07 4.16 -4.65
CA ASN A 78 1.23 4.49 -6.07
C ASN A 78 2.66 4.88 -6.45
N TYR A 79 3.33 5.66 -5.60
CA TYR A 79 4.74 5.98 -5.81
C TYR A 79 5.60 4.71 -5.82
N PHE A 80 5.40 3.80 -4.88
CA PHE A 80 6.12 2.52 -4.85
C PHE A 80 5.79 1.62 -6.06
N GLU A 81 4.53 1.54 -6.46
CA GLU A 81 4.08 0.76 -7.63
C GLU A 81 4.65 1.30 -8.95
N ASN A 82 4.96 2.59 -9.03
CA ASN A 82 5.59 3.21 -10.20
C ASN A 82 7.13 3.19 -10.15
N ASN A 83 7.74 2.77 -9.04
CA ASN A 83 9.18 2.75 -8.84
C ASN A 83 9.75 1.34 -9.04
N PRO A 84 10.61 1.12 -10.06
CA PRO A 84 11.14 -0.21 -10.39
C PRO A 84 12.06 -0.84 -9.33
N LEU A 85 12.41 -0.13 -8.26
CA LEU A 85 13.21 -0.66 -7.16
C LEU A 85 12.43 -1.68 -6.32
N PHE A 86 11.10 -1.57 -6.26
CA PHE A 86 10.25 -2.33 -5.35
C PHE A 86 9.51 -3.48 -6.05
N ASN A 87 9.17 -4.52 -5.29
CA ASN A 87 8.36 -5.63 -5.78
C ASN A 87 6.86 -5.30 -5.69
N ALA A 88 6.45 -4.27 -6.41
CA ALA A 88 5.05 -3.86 -6.57
C ALA A 88 4.92 -3.12 -7.91
N GLY A 89 3.80 -3.28 -8.62
CA GLY A 89 3.61 -2.59 -9.92
C GLY A 89 4.81 -2.78 -10.86
N LYS A 90 5.43 -1.66 -11.28
CA LYS A 90 6.59 -1.64 -12.18
C LYS A 90 7.88 -2.10 -11.50
N GLY A 91 8.08 -3.25 -11.21
CA GLY A 91 9.25 -3.83 -10.52
C GLY A 91 8.87 -5.14 -9.91
N ALA A 92 7.61 -5.49 -10.11
CA ALA A 92 7.06 -6.76 -9.67
C ALA A 92 7.89 -7.93 -10.18
N THR A 93 7.94 -8.96 -9.37
CA THR A 93 8.54 -10.24 -9.76
C THR A 93 7.61 -10.99 -10.70
N CYS A 94 8.16 -11.85 -11.55
CA CYS A 94 7.38 -12.63 -12.51
C CYS A 94 6.93 -13.99 -11.92
N THR A 95 5.85 -14.53 -12.49
CA THR A 95 5.38 -15.88 -12.29
C THR A 95 6.32 -16.91 -12.94
N SER A 96 6.07 -18.17 -12.72
CA SER A 96 6.81 -19.29 -13.37
C SER A 96 6.66 -19.32 -14.90
N THR A 97 5.66 -18.64 -15.44
CA THR A 97 5.43 -18.52 -16.89
C THR A 97 5.97 -17.22 -17.49
N GLY A 98 6.64 -16.38 -16.68
CA GLY A 98 7.22 -15.11 -17.14
C GLY A 98 6.22 -13.96 -17.25
N THR A 99 5.02 -14.12 -16.73
CA THR A 99 4.00 -13.04 -16.65
C THR A 99 4.04 -12.36 -15.28
N PHE A 100 3.33 -11.24 -15.15
CA PHE A 100 3.20 -10.51 -13.90
C PHE A 100 1.79 -10.63 -13.36
N GLU A 101 1.66 -10.88 -12.08
CA GLU A 101 0.40 -10.92 -11.34
C GLU A 101 0.57 -10.11 -10.06
N LEU A 102 -0.30 -9.13 -9.87
CA LEU A 102 -0.19 -8.12 -8.83
C LEU A 102 -1.32 -8.26 -7.82
N ASP A 103 -1.00 -8.01 -6.56
CA ASP A 103 -1.95 -8.06 -5.45
C ASP A 103 -1.86 -6.75 -4.66
N ALA A 104 -2.99 -6.23 -4.17
CA ALA A 104 -3.01 -5.06 -3.28
C ALA A 104 -4.24 -5.07 -2.39
N SER A 105 -4.16 -4.38 -1.25
CA SER A 105 -5.30 -4.11 -0.38
C SER A 105 -5.16 -2.80 0.36
N ILE A 106 -6.30 -2.24 0.76
CA ILE A 106 -6.41 -1.06 1.62
C ILE A 106 -7.54 -1.25 2.62
N MET A 107 -7.34 -0.79 3.85
CA MET A 107 -8.35 -0.83 4.91
C MET A 107 -8.36 0.48 5.70
N GLU A 108 -9.57 0.96 6.01
CA GLU A 108 -9.80 2.11 6.89
C GLU A 108 -10.30 1.64 8.25
N GLY A 109 -9.63 2.08 9.30
CA GLY A 109 -9.92 1.67 10.68
C GLY A 109 -11.16 2.33 11.28
N LYS A 110 -11.62 3.47 10.71
CA LYS A 110 -12.76 4.23 11.23
C LYS A 110 -14.09 3.48 11.15
N ASP A 111 -14.25 2.63 10.14
CA ASP A 111 -15.50 1.93 9.84
C ASP A 111 -15.25 0.46 9.45
N LEU A 112 -13.99 0.00 9.56
CA LEU A 112 -13.52 -1.34 9.21
C LEU A 112 -13.78 -1.71 7.74
N THR A 113 -13.96 -0.72 6.86
CA THR A 113 -14.14 -0.97 5.44
C THR A 113 -12.82 -1.28 4.75
N ALA A 114 -12.84 -2.24 3.86
CA ALA A 114 -11.66 -2.70 3.14
C ALA A 114 -11.94 -3.02 1.68
N GLY A 115 -10.89 -2.96 0.87
CA GLY A 115 -10.91 -3.42 -0.51
C GLY A 115 -9.61 -4.08 -0.88
N ALA A 116 -9.69 -5.13 -1.70
CA ALA A 116 -8.55 -5.91 -2.12
C ALA A 116 -8.67 -6.38 -3.56
N VAL A 117 -7.52 -6.59 -4.19
CA VAL A 117 -7.41 -7.20 -5.51
C VAL A 117 -6.26 -8.21 -5.52
N ALA A 118 -6.44 -9.31 -6.24
CA ALA A 118 -5.44 -10.36 -6.37
C ALA A 118 -5.30 -10.83 -7.82
N GLY A 119 -4.07 -11.10 -8.25
CA GLY A 119 -3.77 -11.65 -9.56
C GLY A 119 -4.08 -10.73 -10.73
N LEU A 120 -4.01 -9.40 -10.55
CA LEU A 120 -4.16 -8.42 -11.62
C LEU A 120 -3.02 -8.52 -12.62
N LYS A 121 -3.34 -8.38 -13.91
CA LYS A 121 -2.36 -8.50 -15.00
C LYS A 121 -2.19 -7.23 -15.83
N THR A 122 -3.15 -6.31 -15.76
CA THR A 122 -3.19 -5.16 -16.69
C THR A 122 -3.39 -3.82 -16.00
N VAL A 123 -3.71 -3.80 -14.70
CA VAL A 123 -3.93 -2.56 -13.96
C VAL A 123 -2.60 -1.98 -13.52
N LYS A 124 -2.27 -0.77 -13.99
CA LYS A 124 -1.00 -0.10 -13.69
C LYS A 124 -0.72 0.04 -12.21
N ASN A 125 -1.72 0.48 -11.46
CA ASN A 125 -1.63 0.72 -10.02
C ASN A 125 -2.69 -0.10 -9.27
N PRO A 126 -2.35 -1.30 -8.79
CA PRO A 126 -3.25 -2.20 -8.07
C PRO A 126 -3.94 -1.58 -6.86
N ILE A 127 -3.27 -0.71 -6.10
CA ILE A 127 -3.86 -0.07 -4.92
C ILE A 127 -5.09 0.77 -5.27
N ASN A 128 -5.11 1.40 -6.45
CA ASN A 128 -6.26 2.17 -6.90
C ASN A 128 -7.46 1.26 -7.20
N ALA A 129 -7.19 0.05 -7.72
CA ALA A 129 -8.23 -0.95 -7.94
C ALA A 129 -8.78 -1.49 -6.60
N ALA A 130 -7.91 -1.74 -5.62
CA ALA A 130 -8.32 -2.13 -4.27
C ALA A 130 -9.23 -1.06 -3.64
N TYR A 131 -8.86 0.21 -3.72
CA TYR A 131 -9.67 1.33 -3.25
C TYR A 131 -11.01 1.45 -4.00
N ALA A 132 -11.01 1.22 -5.32
CA ALA A 132 -12.24 1.20 -6.11
C ALA A 132 -13.16 0.04 -5.70
N VAL A 133 -12.63 -1.15 -5.42
CA VAL A 133 -13.42 -2.29 -4.89
C VAL A 133 -14.11 -1.88 -3.61
N LYS A 134 -13.40 -1.30 -2.65
CA LYS A 134 -13.94 -0.83 -1.37
C LYS A 134 -15.10 0.15 -1.55
N ASN A 135 -14.95 1.12 -2.45
CA ASN A 135 -15.89 2.26 -2.53
C ASN A 135 -17.00 2.10 -3.59
N LYS A 136 -16.86 1.17 -4.53
CA LYS A 136 -17.76 1.05 -5.70
C LYS A 136 -18.45 -0.29 -5.82
N THR A 137 -18.20 -1.21 -4.88
CA THR A 137 -18.81 -2.55 -4.92
C THR A 137 -19.25 -2.98 -3.52
N PRO A 138 -20.16 -3.96 -3.39
CA PRO A 138 -20.46 -4.59 -2.12
C PRO A 138 -19.42 -5.66 -1.72
N HIS A 139 -18.36 -5.85 -2.51
CA HIS A 139 -17.37 -6.87 -2.30
C HIS A 139 -16.16 -6.31 -1.56
N VAL A 140 -15.48 -7.17 -0.79
CA VAL A 140 -14.19 -6.85 -0.17
C VAL A 140 -13.02 -7.18 -1.11
N MET A 141 -13.15 -8.20 -1.94
CA MET A 141 -12.06 -8.65 -2.82
C MET A 141 -12.54 -9.06 -4.20
N LEU A 142 -11.81 -8.65 -5.23
CA LEU A 142 -11.92 -9.14 -6.59
C LEU A 142 -10.59 -9.77 -7.04
N ALA A 143 -10.64 -10.74 -7.95
CA ALA A 143 -9.44 -11.45 -8.40
C ALA A 143 -9.39 -11.69 -9.91
N GLY A 144 -8.17 -11.81 -10.44
CA GLY A 144 -7.86 -12.20 -11.81
C GLY A 144 -8.52 -11.31 -12.86
N GLU A 145 -8.92 -11.91 -13.98
CA GLU A 145 -9.52 -11.19 -15.12
C GLU A 145 -10.80 -10.42 -14.75
N GLY A 146 -11.57 -10.90 -13.77
CA GLY A 146 -12.72 -10.18 -13.25
C GLY A 146 -12.35 -8.84 -12.63
N ALA A 147 -11.27 -8.82 -11.85
CA ALA A 147 -10.73 -7.61 -11.24
C ALA A 147 -10.13 -6.65 -12.29
N ASP A 148 -9.40 -7.16 -13.30
CA ASP A 148 -8.91 -6.34 -14.42
C ASP A 148 -10.06 -5.67 -15.19
N ARG A 149 -11.14 -6.42 -15.51
CA ARG A 149 -12.33 -5.88 -16.19
C ARG A 149 -13.04 -4.82 -15.34
N PHE A 150 -13.18 -5.07 -14.03
CA PHE A 150 -13.75 -4.10 -13.10
C PHE A 150 -12.92 -2.80 -13.10
N ALA A 151 -11.60 -2.90 -12.90
CA ALA A 151 -10.70 -1.75 -12.89
C ALA A 151 -10.82 -0.92 -14.17
N LYS A 152 -10.86 -1.57 -15.34
CA LYS A 152 -11.10 -0.91 -16.62
C LYS A 152 -12.45 -0.20 -16.67
N SER A 153 -13.52 -0.80 -16.16
CA SER A 153 -14.85 -0.18 -16.09
C SER A 153 -14.91 1.05 -15.18
N GLN A 154 -14.02 1.14 -14.21
CA GLN A 154 -13.87 2.30 -13.33
C GLN A 154 -12.94 3.38 -13.90
N GLY A 155 -12.44 3.23 -15.13
CA GLY A 155 -11.58 4.20 -15.81
C GLY A 155 -10.13 4.20 -15.29
N LEU A 156 -9.68 3.15 -14.61
CA LEU A 156 -8.30 3.03 -14.15
C LEU A 156 -7.36 2.76 -15.33
N GLU A 157 -6.12 3.21 -15.21
CA GLU A 157 -5.10 3.07 -16.24
C GLU A 157 -4.74 1.59 -16.47
N ILE A 158 -4.94 1.13 -17.70
CA ILE A 158 -4.66 -0.25 -18.13
C ILE A 158 -3.41 -0.25 -19.00
N VAL A 159 -2.52 -1.17 -18.72
CA VAL A 159 -1.22 -1.31 -19.41
C VAL A 159 -1.03 -2.74 -19.93
N ASP A 160 -0.10 -2.93 -20.84
CA ASP A 160 0.36 -4.25 -21.24
C ASP A 160 1.06 -4.95 -20.05
N ASN A 161 0.96 -6.26 -19.96
CA ASN A 161 1.56 -7.01 -18.85
C ASN A 161 3.09 -6.83 -18.77
N MET A 162 3.77 -6.62 -19.92
CA MET A 162 5.20 -6.36 -19.96
C MET A 162 5.60 -4.96 -19.45
N TYR A 163 4.64 -4.05 -19.22
CA TYR A 163 4.90 -2.77 -18.57
C TYR A 163 5.58 -2.96 -17.20
N PHE A 164 5.25 -4.01 -16.47
CA PHE A 164 5.78 -4.30 -15.14
C PHE A 164 7.23 -4.82 -15.17
N ALA A 165 7.72 -5.22 -16.34
CA ALA A 165 9.07 -5.72 -16.51
C ALA A 165 10.12 -4.61 -16.29
N THR A 166 11.23 -5.02 -15.66
CA THR A 166 12.47 -4.24 -15.56
C THR A 166 13.59 -5.01 -16.25
N PRO A 167 14.72 -4.39 -16.58
CA PRO A 167 15.88 -5.14 -17.10
C PRO A 167 16.27 -6.34 -16.23
N LYS A 168 16.12 -6.21 -14.92
CA LYS A 168 16.37 -7.28 -13.94
C LYS A 168 15.36 -8.43 -14.09
N THR A 169 14.06 -8.13 -14.19
CA THR A 169 13.02 -9.16 -14.32
C THR A 169 13.00 -9.78 -15.70
N LEU A 170 13.34 -9.05 -16.76
CA LEU A 170 13.56 -9.61 -18.11
C LEU A 170 14.68 -10.66 -18.11
N LYS A 171 15.80 -10.36 -17.47
CA LYS A 171 16.88 -11.33 -17.30
C LYS A 171 16.44 -12.57 -16.51
N TRP A 172 15.57 -12.39 -15.52
CA TRP A 172 15.00 -13.53 -14.79
C TRP A 172 14.07 -14.39 -15.64
N ILE A 173 13.30 -13.77 -16.54
CA ILE A 173 12.43 -14.48 -17.49
C ILE A 173 13.30 -15.34 -18.43
N GLU A 174 14.41 -14.80 -18.93
CA GLU A 174 15.38 -15.55 -19.73
C GLU A 174 16.01 -16.71 -18.93
N ASP A 175 16.28 -16.48 -17.65
CA ASP A 175 16.93 -17.41 -16.73
C ASP A 175 15.95 -18.22 -15.86
N LEU A 176 14.67 -18.39 -16.28
CA LEU A 176 13.63 -19.09 -15.47
C LEU A 176 14.03 -20.48 -14.96
N LYS A 177 15.12 -21.06 -15.45
CA LYS A 177 15.68 -22.35 -15.03
C LYS A 177 16.57 -22.26 -13.79
N LYS A 178 16.97 -21.06 -13.32
CA LYS A 178 17.88 -20.84 -12.18
C LYS A 178 17.11 -20.52 -10.90
N GLU A 179 17.77 -20.71 -9.74
CA GLU A 179 17.15 -20.63 -8.41
C GLU A 179 16.59 -19.25 -8.03
N SER A 180 15.62 -19.26 -7.11
CA SER A 180 14.81 -18.10 -6.70
C SER A 180 15.55 -17.15 -5.76
N LYS A 181 15.34 -15.82 -5.93
CA LYS A 181 15.70 -14.79 -4.95
C LYS A 181 14.46 -14.31 -4.18
N LYS A 182 14.63 -13.97 -2.89
CA LYS A 182 13.59 -13.39 -2.05
C LYS A 182 13.16 -12.03 -2.59
N ASN A 183 11.87 -11.76 -2.60
CA ASN A 183 11.27 -10.50 -3.04
C ASN A 183 10.40 -9.92 -1.92
N GLY A 184 10.32 -8.59 -1.87
CA GLY A 184 9.60 -7.87 -0.82
C GLY A 184 8.19 -7.45 -1.25
N THR A 185 7.51 -6.79 -0.34
CA THR A 185 6.17 -6.21 -0.46
C THR A 185 6.27 -4.76 0.01
N VAL A 186 5.57 -3.82 -0.61
CA VAL A 186 5.54 -2.44 -0.15
C VAL A 186 4.31 -2.17 0.69
N GLY A 187 4.40 -1.20 1.63
CA GLY A 187 3.25 -0.80 2.40
C GLY A 187 3.39 0.58 3.04
N CYS A 188 2.22 1.09 3.42
CA CYS A 188 2.06 2.36 4.11
C CYS A 188 0.97 2.25 5.17
N VAL A 189 1.24 2.80 6.34
CA VAL A 189 0.30 2.92 7.45
C VAL A 189 0.25 4.37 7.87
N VAL A 190 -0.95 4.90 8.09
CA VAL A 190 -1.20 6.30 8.46
C VAL A 190 -2.14 6.38 9.65
N LEU A 191 -1.83 7.24 10.60
CA LEU A 191 -2.76 7.86 11.53
C LEU A 191 -2.92 9.32 11.08
N ASP A 192 -4.10 9.70 10.62
CA ASP A 192 -4.36 11.06 10.12
C ASP A 192 -4.72 12.06 11.25
N LYS A 193 -4.79 13.35 10.91
CA LYS A 193 -5.13 14.41 11.88
C LYS A 193 -6.55 14.27 12.45
N GLN A 194 -7.43 13.53 11.80
CA GLN A 194 -8.76 13.20 12.28
C GLN A 194 -8.74 12.07 13.31
N GLY A 195 -7.59 11.39 13.47
CA GLY A 195 -7.40 10.26 14.36
C GLY A 195 -7.82 8.92 13.75
N ASN A 196 -7.92 8.84 12.41
CA ASN A 196 -8.27 7.62 11.72
C ASN A 196 -7.03 6.86 11.26
N LEU A 197 -7.05 5.56 11.46
CA LEU A 197 -6.04 4.64 10.98
C LEU A 197 -6.37 4.13 9.57
N THR A 198 -5.36 4.07 8.72
CA THR A 198 -5.44 3.47 7.38
C THR A 198 -4.20 2.65 7.11
N ALA A 199 -4.36 1.47 6.51
CA ALA A 199 -3.27 0.63 6.04
C ALA A 199 -3.47 0.27 4.56
N GLY A 200 -2.37 0.19 3.81
CA GLY A 200 -2.36 -0.28 2.43
C GLY A 200 -1.09 -1.05 2.12
N THR A 201 -1.24 -2.11 1.34
CA THR A 201 -0.16 -3.03 0.96
C THR A 201 -0.26 -3.37 -0.53
N SER A 202 0.88 -3.48 -1.22
CA SER A 202 0.95 -3.87 -2.63
C SER A 202 2.16 -4.75 -2.92
N THR A 203 2.02 -5.73 -3.83
CA THR A 203 3.06 -6.70 -4.13
C THR A 203 2.92 -7.35 -5.51
N GLY A 204 4.05 -7.78 -6.08
CA GLY A 204 4.10 -8.78 -7.15
C GLY A 204 4.11 -10.23 -6.64
N GLY A 205 4.12 -10.43 -5.33
CA GLY A 205 4.17 -11.75 -4.70
C GLY A 205 5.57 -12.37 -4.70
N MET A 206 5.61 -13.70 -4.71
CA MET A 206 6.83 -14.50 -4.71
C MET A 206 7.33 -14.75 -6.15
N PHE A 207 8.64 -14.69 -6.34
CA PHE A 207 9.28 -15.06 -7.62
C PHE A 207 8.94 -16.49 -8.03
N LYS A 208 8.64 -16.70 -9.30
CA LYS A 208 8.20 -17.99 -9.86
C LYS A 208 6.93 -18.55 -9.22
N LYS A 209 6.06 -17.71 -8.64
CA LYS A 209 4.75 -18.18 -8.16
C LYS A 209 3.98 -18.91 -9.26
N GLN A 210 3.21 -19.91 -8.89
CA GLN A 210 2.48 -20.81 -9.80
C GLN A 210 1.00 -20.83 -9.45
N TRP A 211 0.18 -21.27 -10.39
CA TRP A 211 -1.24 -21.61 -10.21
C TRP A 211 -2.09 -20.50 -9.59
N GLY A 212 -1.73 -19.23 -9.85
CA GLY A 212 -2.45 -18.10 -9.25
C GLY A 212 -2.21 -17.96 -7.74
N ARG A 213 -1.03 -18.34 -7.24
CA ARG A 213 -0.67 -18.18 -5.81
C ARG A 213 -0.86 -16.74 -5.38
N VAL A 214 -1.66 -16.56 -4.35
CA VAL A 214 -1.87 -15.28 -3.65
C VAL A 214 -1.11 -15.30 -2.33
N GLY A 215 -0.44 -14.20 -1.99
CA GLY A 215 0.24 -14.00 -0.71
C GLY A 215 -0.70 -13.44 0.35
N ASP A 216 -0.12 -12.94 1.44
CA ASP A 216 -0.83 -12.29 2.53
C ASP A 216 -1.29 -10.86 2.19
N SER A 217 -0.59 -10.16 1.31
CA SER A 217 -0.80 -8.74 1.03
C SER A 217 -2.25 -8.36 0.68
N PRO A 218 -3.03 -9.11 -0.14
CA PRO A 218 -4.42 -8.77 -0.43
C PRO A 218 -5.41 -9.31 0.60
N VAL A 219 -4.95 -10.02 1.62
CA VAL A 219 -5.84 -10.64 2.62
C VAL A 219 -5.93 -9.76 3.86
N ILE A 220 -7.12 -9.21 4.07
CA ILE A 220 -7.42 -8.39 5.24
C ILE A 220 -7.28 -9.24 6.52
N GLY A 221 -6.55 -8.70 7.50
CA GLY A 221 -6.19 -9.43 8.72
C GLY A 221 -4.92 -10.26 8.61
N ALA A 222 -4.35 -10.46 7.40
CA ALA A 222 -3.07 -11.17 7.21
C ALA A 222 -1.93 -10.21 6.79
N GLY A 223 -2.08 -9.54 5.63
CA GLY A 223 -1.07 -8.61 5.13
C GLY A 223 -1.43 -7.15 5.35
N THR A 224 -2.70 -6.83 5.55
CA THR A 224 -3.22 -5.47 5.75
C THR A 224 -4.32 -5.49 6.79
N TYR A 225 -4.23 -4.60 7.77
CA TYR A 225 -5.27 -4.42 8.78
C TYR A 225 -5.27 -2.98 9.29
N ALA A 226 -6.44 -2.42 9.57
CA ALA A 226 -6.59 -1.14 10.27
C ALA A 226 -7.87 -1.14 11.11
N ASP A 227 -7.76 -0.66 12.35
CA ASP A 227 -8.85 -0.54 13.30
C ASP A 227 -8.56 0.63 14.24
N ASN A 228 -9.44 1.63 14.30
CA ASN A 228 -9.27 2.81 15.14
C ASN A 228 -9.25 2.48 16.65
N GLU A 229 -9.84 1.36 17.06
CA GLU A 229 -9.81 0.90 18.45
C GLU A 229 -8.55 0.10 18.78
N GLY A 230 -7.71 -0.22 17.80
CA GLY A 230 -6.55 -1.07 17.94
C GLY A 230 -5.29 -0.50 17.28
N CYS A 231 -4.99 -0.98 16.10
CA CYS A 231 -3.77 -0.64 15.36
C CYS A 231 -3.98 -0.69 13.85
N ALA A 232 -2.98 -0.19 13.11
CA ALA A 232 -2.89 -0.41 11.67
C ALA A 232 -1.57 -1.12 11.34
N VAL A 233 -1.62 -2.08 10.42
CA VAL A 233 -0.52 -2.98 10.07
C VAL A 233 -0.44 -3.19 8.57
N SER A 234 0.77 -3.11 8.02
CA SER A 234 1.12 -3.59 6.69
C SER A 234 2.31 -4.54 6.81
N CYS A 235 2.14 -5.78 6.33
CA CYS A 235 3.12 -6.85 6.49
C CYS A 235 3.93 -7.12 5.23
N THR A 236 5.16 -7.59 5.41
CA THR A 236 6.02 -8.12 4.36
C THR A 236 6.79 -9.33 4.86
N GLY A 237 7.07 -10.31 4.00
CA GLY A 237 7.81 -11.51 4.36
C GLY A 237 7.37 -12.75 3.60
N HIS A 238 7.43 -13.91 4.26
CA HIS A 238 6.90 -15.16 3.73
C HIS A 238 5.39 -15.24 4.00
N GLY A 239 4.55 -14.79 3.06
CA GLY A 239 3.11 -14.71 3.21
C GLY A 239 2.42 -16.01 3.71
N ALA A 240 2.96 -17.18 3.40
CA ALA A 240 2.44 -18.45 3.92
C ALA A 240 2.52 -18.55 5.46
N VAL A 241 3.50 -17.90 6.10
CA VAL A 241 3.65 -17.84 7.56
C VAL A 241 2.58 -16.94 8.17
N SER A 242 2.27 -15.82 7.52
CA SER A 242 1.25 -14.88 8.00
C SER A 242 -0.14 -15.53 8.09
N TYR A 243 -0.51 -16.41 7.14
CA TYR A 243 -1.79 -17.12 7.20
C TYR A 243 -1.89 -18.16 8.30
N THR A 244 -0.77 -18.82 8.61
CA THR A 244 -0.77 -19.99 9.51
C THR A 244 -0.61 -19.59 10.96
N HIS A 245 -0.20 -18.35 11.25
CA HIS A 245 0.11 -17.86 12.58
C HIS A 245 -0.70 -16.64 12.99
N LEU A 246 -1.85 -16.40 12.34
CA LEU A 246 -2.84 -15.41 12.80
C LEU A 246 -3.35 -15.82 14.20
N ARG A 247 -2.84 -15.17 15.26
CA ARG A 247 -3.34 -15.25 16.64
C ARG A 247 -3.45 -13.86 17.23
#